data_8b3cddbbe4fcafabf9879e651058fd3b
#
_entry.id   8b3cddbbe4fcafabf9879e651058fd3b
#
_cell.length_a   1.000
_cell.length_b   1.000
_cell.length_c   1.000
_cell.angle_alpha   90.00
_cell.angle_beta   90.00
_cell.angle_gamma   90.00
#
_symmetry.space_group_name_H-M   'P 1'
#
loop_
_entity.id
_entity.type
_entity.pdbx_description
1 polymer ?
#
loop_
_entity_poly.entity_id
_entity_poly.type
_entity_poly.pdbx_seq_one_letter_code
_entity_poly.pdbx_strand_id
1 'polypeptide(L)'
;MFENLSERLERSFKILKGQGRITEINVAETLKEVRRALLDADVNYKTAKEFTETVKAKALGQDVLNAVRPEQMMVKIVHDELAILMGGTAAEFNIKGSPAVILMSGLQGSGKTTFSGKLANMLKSKRGKNPLLVAADVYRPAAIEQLKVLGEQIGVPVYAEEENKDPVKIARNAVQHARNYGRDLVIIDTAGRLAIDEEMMNEIESIKKAVNPQETLFVVDAMTGQDAVNTAKEFNERLDFDGVVLTKLDGDTRGGAALSIRSVVNKPIKFVGTGEKLDAIDVFHPERMADRILGMGDIVSLVEKAQEQYDEEEARRLQKKIAKNQFDFNDFYTQIQQVKKMGNLKDLASMIPGVGRQIKDLDIDDDAFKGIEAIIRSMTPQERGNPDIINGSRRARIARGSGTTVQEVNQLLKQFDETRKMMRMMTTGGARQAMRKARRRR
;
A
#
# COMPACT_ATOMS: atom_id res chain seq x y z
N MET A 1 5.30 -6.25 5.08
CA MET A 1 6.05 -5.74 3.91
C MET A 1 7.49 -5.50 4.30
N PHE A 2 8.46 -6.14 3.65
CA PHE A 2 9.93 -6.02 3.85
C PHE A 2 10.49 -6.31 5.26
N GLU A 3 9.75 -6.96 6.15
CA GLU A 3 10.11 -7.09 7.56
C GLU A 3 11.46 -7.80 7.79
N ASN A 4 11.69 -8.92 7.09
CA ASN A 4 12.94 -9.68 7.20
C ASN A 4 14.14 -8.86 6.73
N LEU A 5 14.00 -8.14 5.61
CA LEU A 5 15.05 -7.30 5.07
C LEU A 5 15.35 -6.12 6.01
N SER A 6 14.32 -5.43 6.51
CA SER A 6 14.45 -4.30 7.44
C SER A 6 15.19 -4.68 8.71
N GLU A 7 14.84 -5.81 9.34
CA GLU A 7 15.49 -6.29 10.56
C GLU A 7 16.98 -6.61 10.35
N ARG A 8 17.31 -7.23 9.21
CA ARG A 8 18.70 -7.58 8.88
C ARG A 8 19.54 -6.35 8.57
N LEU A 9 19.00 -5.39 7.81
CA LEU A 9 19.69 -4.12 7.53
C LEU A 9 19.94 -3.33 8.81
N GLU A 10 18.96 -3.26 9.70
CA GLU A 10 19.16 -2.59 10.99
C GLU A 10 20.26 -3.25 11.84
N ARG A 11 20.31 -4.60 11.87
CA ARG A 11 21.38 -5.32 12.57
C ARG A 11 22.75 -4.99 11.97
N SER A 12 22.83 -4.89 10.64
CA SER A 12 24.08 -4.55 9.94
C SER A 12 24.58 -3.15 10.31
N PHE A 13 23.68 -2.16 10.45
CA PHE A 13 24.06 -0.80 10.86
C PHE A 13 24.47 -0.71 12.32
N LYS A 14 24.04 -1.62 13.20
CA LYS A 14 24.48 -1.66 14.60
C LYS A 14 25.99 -1.88 14.75
N ILE A 15 26.65 -2.45 13.76
CA ILE A 15 28.12 -2.62 13.73
C ILE A 15 28.82 -1.25 13.80
N LEU A 16 28.22 -0.22 13.21
CA LEU A 16 28.76 1.15 13.21
C LEU A 16 28.38 1.95 14.47
N LYS A 17 27.50 1.42 15.32
CA LYS A 17 27.06 2.11 16.53
C LYS A 17 28.20 2.24 17.52
N GLY A 18 28.48 3.47 17.94
CA GLY A 18 29.58 3.77 18.85
C GLY A 18 30.95 3.94 18.18
N GLN A 19 31.04 3.77 16.87
CA GLN A 19 32.26 4.09 16.11
C GLN A 19 32.40 5.61 15.94
N GLY A 20 33.58 6.15 16.22
CA GLY A 20 33.84 7.59 16.11
C GLY A 20 34.12 8.06 14.67
N ARG A 21 34.46 7.15 13.76
CA ARG A 21 34.82 7.45 12.35
C ARG A 21 34.46 6.31 11.44
N ILE A 22 34.15 6.65 10.18
CA ILE A 22 34.04 5.69 9.08
C ILE A 22 35.45 5.26 8.68
N THR A 23 35.73 3.97 8.73
CA THR A 23 36.97 3.36 8.25
C THR A 23 36.67 2.33 7.17
N GLU A 24 37.64 2.05 6.31
CA GLU A 24 37.45 1.04 5.26
C GLU A 24 37.06 -0.33 5.84
N ILE A 25 37.59 -0.69 7.01
CA ILE A 25 37.35 -1.96 7.67
C ILE A 25 35.89 -2.06 8.13
N ASN A 26 35.39 -1.07 8.89
CA ASN A 26 34.03 -1.11 9.42
C ASN A 26 32.96 -0.95 8.32
N VAL A 27 33.26 -0.20 7.25
CA VAL A 27 32.43 -0.12 6.05
C VAL A 27 32.35 -1.49 5.35
N ALA A 28 33.50 -2.13 5.13
CA ALA A 28 33.55 -3.43 4.47
C ALA A 28 32.78 -4.51 5.24
N GLU A 29 32.90 -4.52 6.57
CA GLU A 29 32.17 -5.46 7.44
C GLU A 29 30.65 -5.20 7.37
N THR A 30 30.24 -3.94 7.52
CA THR A 30 28.81 -3.56 7.40
C THR A 30 28.24 -3.94 6.05
N LEU A 31 28.94 -3.64 4.94
CA LEU A 31 28.46 -3.92 3.60
C LEU A 31 28.44 -5.41 3.26
N LYS A 32 29.31 -6.21 3.90
CA LYS A 32 29.22 -7.67 3.80
C LYS A 32 27.89 -8.19 4.36
N GLU A 33 27.47 -7.68 5.52
CA GLU A 33 26.19 -8.06 6.12
C GLU A 33 25.00 -7.48 5.34
N VAL A 34 25.11 -6.24 4.83
CA VAL A 34 24.09 -5.65 3.93
C VAL A 34 23.92 -6.51 2.67
N ARG A 35 25.03 -6.93 2.03
CA ARG A 35 24.95 -7.81 0.84
C ARG A 35 24.29 -9.14 1.18
N ARG A 36 24.64 -9.72 2.33
CA ARG A 36 24.01 -10.95 2.81
C ARG A 36 22.50 -10.75 3.02
N ALA A 37 22.10 -9.65 3.66
CA ALA A 37 20.69 -9.32 3.87
C ALA A 37 19.91 -9.19 2.55
N LEU A 38 20.50 -8.56 1.54
CA LEU A 38 19.91 -8.45 0.19
C LEU A 38 19.77 -9.81 -0.50
N LEU A 39 20.80 -10.68 -0.42
CA LEU A 39 20.74 -12.01 -1.01
C LEU A 39 19.71 -12.92 -0.31
N ASP A 40 19.63 -12.85 1.01
CA ASP A 40 18.62 -13.57 1.79
C ASP A 40 17.19 -13.06 1.54
N ALA A 41 17.08 -11.81 1.03
CA ALA A 41 15.83 -11.23 0.57
C ALA A 41 15.52 -11.54 -0.92
N ASP A 42 16.19 -12.50 -1.52
CA ASP A 42 16.05 -12.88 -2.95
C ASP A 42 16.40 -11.75 -3.94
N VAL A 43 17.26 -10.80 -3.56
CA VAL A 43 17.78 -9.81 -4.51
C VAL A 43 18.77 -10.48 -5.45
N ASN A 44 18.70 -10.16 -6.75
CA ASN A 44 19.63 -10.66 -7.75
C ASN A 44 21.08 -10.42 -7.33
N TYR A 45 21.95 -11.44 -7.45
CA TYR A 45 23.34 -11.39 -7.00
C TYR A 45 24.13 -10.22 -7.61
N LYS A 46 23.97 -10.01 -8.93
CA LYS A 46 24.66 -8.92 -9.64
C LYS A 46 24.21 -7.57 -9.09
N THR A 47 22.91 -7.38 -8.93
CA THR A 47 22.31 -6.18 -8.34
C THR A 47 22.82 -5.92 -6.92
N ALA A 48 22.81 -6.94 -6.05
CA ALA A 48 23.29 -6.81 -4.67
C ALA A 48 24.80 -6.47 -4.60
N LYS A 49 25.61 -7.04 -5.50
CA LYS A 49 27.04 -6.74 -5.61
C LYS A 49 27.26 -5.30 -6.05
N GLU A 50 26.69 -4.88 -7.17
CA GLU A 50 26.81 -3.52 -7.70
C GLU A 50 26.36 -2.47 -6.70
N PHE A 51 25.22 -2.70 -6.04
CA PHE A 51 24.69 -1.86 -4.96
C PHE A 51 25.73 -1.66 -3.85
N THR A 52 26.27 -2.75 -3.30
CA THR A 52 27.24 -2.65 -2.20
C THR A 52 28.56 -2.02 -2.59
N GLU A 53 29.04 -2.21 -3.82
CA GLU A 53 30.23 -1.52 -4.34
C GLU A 53 29.97 0.00 -4.49
N THR A 54 28.82 0.40 -5.00
CA THR A 54 28.42 1.81 -5.10
C THR A 54 28.32 2.47 -3.73
N VAL A 55 27.67 1.81 -2.77
CA VAL A 55 27.60 2.31 -1.39
C VAL A 55 29.01 2.43 -0.77
N LYS A 56 29.89 1.44 -1.00
CA LYS A 56 31.29 1.49 -0.54
C LYS A 56 32.02 2.72 -1.08
N ALA A 57 31.95 2.94 -2.38
CA ALA A 57 32.60 4.07 -3.04
C ALA A 57 32.11 5.42 -2.49
N LYS A 58 30.80 5.57 -2.27
CA LYS A 58 30.20 6.78 -1.69
C LYS A 58 30.57 6.98 -0.22
N ALA A 59 30.59 5.90 0.58
CA ALA A 59 30.94 5.98 2.00
C ALA A 59 32.40 6.36 2.22
N LEU A 60 33.31 5.92 1.37
CA LEU A 60 34.74 6.22 1.48
C LEU A 60 35.14 7.53 0.78
N GLY A 61 34.36 8.00 -0.19
CA GLY A 61 34.64 9.21 -0.97
C GLY A 61 34.07 10.51 -0.39
N GLN A 62 33.28 10.44 0.66
CA GLN A 62 32.76 11.63 1.33
C GLN A 62 33.69 12.04 2.46
N ASP A 63 34.12 13.31 2.44
CA ASP A 63 34.65 13.97 3.64
C ASP A 63 33.56 13.94 4.69
N VAL A 64 33.70 13.02 5.64
CA VAL A 64 32.73 12.84 6.72
C VAL A 64 32.66 14.17 7.49
N LEU A 65 31.57 14.89 7.25
CA LEU A 65 31.24 16.06 8.05
C LEU A 65 31.33 15.65 9.53
N ASN A 66 32.26 16.22 10.28
CA ASN A 66 32.54 15.88 11.67
C ASN A 66 31.32 16.02 12.62
N ALA A 67 30.17 16.46 12.10
CA ALA A 67 28.93 16.71 12.83
C ALA A 67 27.90 15.55 12.74
N VAL A 68 28.09 14.54 11.85
CA VAL A 68 27.12 13.45 11.64
C VAL A 68 27.71 12.13 12.11
N ARG A 69 26.93 11.33 12.84
CA ARG A 69 27.38 10.01 13.29
C ARG A 69 27.58 9.06 12.10
N PRO A 70 28.65 8.24 12.08
CA PRO A 70 28.93 7.28 11.02
C PRO A 70 27.75 6.38 10.64
N GLU A 71 26.99 5.90 11.64
CA GLU A 71 25.78 5.11 11.47
C GLU A 71 24.72 5.87 10.64
N GLN A 72 24.46 7.14 10.99
CA GLN A 72 23.46 7.96 10.30
C GLN A 72 23.85 8.26 8.85
N MET A 73 25.13 8.52 8.61
CA MET A 73 25.67 8.73 7.27
C MET A 73 25.52 7.49 6.40
N MET A 74 25.87 6.31 6.94
CA MET A 74 25.72 5.03 6.21
C MET A 74 24.25 4.74 5.88
N VAL A 75 23.33 4.93 6.84
CA VAL A 75 21.89 4.76 6.63
C VAL A 75 21.41 5.70 5.51
N LYS A 76 21.85 6.96 5.50
CA LYS A 76 21.49 7.90 4.43
C LYS A 76 22.02 7.45 3.08
N ILE A 77 23.28 7.03 2.96
CA ILE A 77 23.85 6.57 1.69
C ILE A 77 23.09 5.34 1.20
N VAL A 78 22.81 4.38 2.08
CA VAL A 78 22.04 3.17 1.71
C VAL A 78 20.62 3.52 1.30
N HIS A 79 19.97 4.46 2.00
CA HIS A 79 18.63 4.96 1.61
C HIS A 79 18.63 5.53 0.20
N ASP A 80 19.54 6.47 -0.08
CA ASP A 80 19.62 7.15 -1.37
C ASP A 80 19.91 6.14 -2.49
N GLU A 81 20.79 5.16 -2.25
CA GLU A 81 21.09 4.11 -3.22
C GLU A 81 19.94 3.13 -3.44
N LEU A 82 19.19 2.78 -2.38
CA LEU A 82 17.97 1.97 -2.51
C LEU A 82 16.93 2.71 -3.36
N ALA A 83 16.73 4.00 -3.10
CA ALA A 83 15.81 4.82 -3.89
C ALA A 83 16.24 4.87 -5.37
N ILE A 84 17.52 5.10 -5.65
CA ILE A 84 18.08 5.11 -7.03
C ILE A 84 17.91 3.74 -7.69
N LEU A 85 18.21 2.66 -7.00
CA LEU A 85 18.07 1.29 -7.50
C LEU A 85 16.64 1.00 -7.95
N MET A 86 15.66 1.49 -7.17
CA MET A 86 14.24 1.34 -7.48
C MET A 86 13.70 2.37 -8.49
N GLY A 87 14.50 3.38 -8.89
CA GLY A 87 14.12 4.34 -9.92
C GLY A 87 14.25 5.81 -9.59
N GLY A 88 14.65 6.17 -8.38
CA GLY A 88 14.82 7.54 -7.92
C GLY A 88 13.48 8.21 -7.64
N THR A 89 12.70 8.48 -8.68
CA THR A 89 11.39 9.15 -8.58
C THR A 89 10.25 8.27 -9.09
N ALA A 90 9.02 8.61 -8.71
CA ALA A 90 7.83 7.94 -9.25
C ALA A 90 7.75 8.12 -10.77
N ALA A 91 7.42 7.03 -11.46
CA ALA A 91 7.32 7.04 -12.91
C ALA A 91 6.02 7.69 -13.39
N GLU A 92 6.08 8.41 -14.50
CA GLU A 92 4.87 8.91 -15.14
C GLU A 92 4.00 7.76 -15.66
N PHE A 93 2.69 7.98 -15.55
CA PHE A 93 1.68 7.08 -16.07
C PHE A 93 0.92 7.76 -17.22
N ASN A 94 1.10 7.25 -18.43
CA ASN A 94 0.57 7.86 -19.64
C ASN A 94 -0.89 7.43 -19.88
N ILE A 95 -1.82 8.30 -19.58
CA ILE A 95 -3.26 8.12 -19.86
C ILE A 95 -3.79 9.21 -20.81
N LYS A 96 -2.94 9.69 -21.70
CA LYS A 96 -3.31 10.67 -22.74
C LYS A 96 -3.95 9.91 -23.90
N GLY A 97 -5.13 10.36 -24.32
CA GLY A 97 -5.91 9.73 -25.41
C GLY A 97 -7.41 9.78 -25.13
N SER A 98 -8.20 9.53 -26.16
CA SER A 98 -9.67 9.46 -26.05
C SER A 98 -10.21 8.35 -26.97
N PRO A 99 -10.33 7.13 -26.47
CA PRO A 99 -9.89 6.63 -25.18
C PRO A 99 -8.37 6.41 -25.10
N ALA A 100 -7.78 6.57 -23.89
CA ALA A 100 -6.48 6.00 -23.59
C ALA A 100 -6.65 4.49 -23.38
N VAL A 101 -5.71 3.67 -23.86
CA VAL A 101 -5.76 2.21 -23.74
C VAL A 101 -4.62 1.71 -22.89
N ILE A 102 -4.95 0.89 -21.89
CA ILE A 102 -4.00 0.20 -21.01
C ILE A 102 -4.14 -1.29 -21.26
N LEU A 103 -3.02 -1.94 -21.57
CA LEU A 103 -2.95 -3.39 -21.77
C LEU A 103 -2.31 -4.04 -20.55
N MET A 104 -3.00 -5.00 -19.93
CA MET A 104 -2.49 -5.77 -18.80
C MET A 104 -1.88 -7.07 -19.31
N SER A 105 -0.64 -7.38 -18.93
CA SER A 105 0.07 -8.60 -19.28
C SER A 105 0.68 -9.28 -18.08
N GLY A 106 0.98 -10.58 -18.15
CA GLY A 106 1.59 -11.34 -17.06
C GLY A 106 1.06 -12.77 -16.94
N LEU A 107 1.67 -13.57 -16.08
CA LEU A 107 1.29 -14.98 -15.87
C LEU A 107 -0.05 -15.15 -15.14
N GLN A 108 -0.59 -16.37 -15.18
CA GLN A 108 -1.76 -16.72 -14.39
C GLN A 108 -1.47 -16.59 -12.90
N GLY A 109 -2.45 -16.08 -12.14
CA GLY A 109 -2.31 -15.87 -10.69
C GLY A 109 -1.50 -14.65 -10.29
N SER A 110 -0.92 -13.89 -11.24
CA SER A 110 -0.20 -12.64 -10.94
C SER A 110 -1.10 -11.49 -10.47
N GLY A 111 -2.42 -11.64 -10.54
CA GLY A 111 -3.38 -10.65 -10.07
C GLY A 111 -3.85 -9.64 -11.11
N LYS A 112 -3.67 -9.88 -12.41
CA LYS A 112 -4.09 -8.98 -13.51
C LYS A 112 -5.54 -8.51 -13.39
N THR A 113 -6.48 -9.46 -13.34
CA THR A 113 -7.93 -9.19 -13.28
C THR A 113 -8.29 -8.32 -12.07
N THR A 114 -7.81 -8.69 -10.88
CA THR A 114 -8.05 -7.92 -9.66
C THR A 114 -7.41 -6.53 -9.75
N PHE A 115 -6.20 -6.46 -10.30
CA PHE A 115 -5.50 -5.18 -10.45
C PHE A 115 -6.15 -4.29 -11.49
N SER A 116 -6.71 -4.84 -12.58
CA SER A 116 -7.50 -4.08 -13.57
C SER A 116 -8.68 -3.36 -12.90
N GLY A 117 -9.41 -4.06 -12.01
CA GLY A 117 -10.48 -3.45 -11.22
C GLY A 117 -9.98 -2.36 -10.26
N LYS A 118 -8.88 -2.62 -9.53
CA LYS A 118 -8.27 -1.61 -8.63
C LYS A 118 -7.81 -0.36 -9.38
N LEU A 119 -7.15 -0.55 -10.53
CA LEU A 119 -6.69 0.55 -11.36
C LEU A 119 -7.86 1.38 -11.90
N ALA A 120 -8.91 0.71 -12.37
CA ALA A 120 -10.13 1.38 -12.83
C ALA A 120 -10.78 2.19 -11.72
N ASN A 121 -10.89 1.63 -10.51
CA ASN A 121 -11.44 2.31 -9.34
C ASN A 121 -10.61 3.55 -8.97
N MET A 122 -9.29 3.41 -8.90
CA MET A 122 -8.37 4.53 -8.59
C MET A 122 -8.46 5.64 -9.64
N LEU A 123 -8.45 5.31 -10.93
CA LEU A 123 -8.49 6.31 -12.00
C LEU A 123 -9.86 7.01 -12.07
N LYS A 124 -10.95 6.30 -11.80
CA LYS A 124 -12.29 6.87 -11.69
C LYS A 124 -12.38 7.83 -10.50
N SER A 125 -11.98 7.39 -9.31
CA SER A 125 -12.16 8.16 -8.07
C SER A 125 -11.17 9.32 -7.93
N LYS A 126 -9.88 9.08 -8.23
CA LYS A 126 -8.82 10.08 -8.00
C LYS A 126 -8.52 10.96 -9.21
N ARG A 127 -8.81 10.51 -10.44
CA ARG A 127 -8.51 11.25 -11.67
C ARG A 127 -9.72 11.59 -12.52
N GLY A 128 -10.94 11.28 -12.04
CA GLY A 128 -12.20 11.59 -12.73
C GLY A 128 -12.35 10.92 -14.09
N LYS A 129 -11.66 9.81 -14.35
CA LYS A 129 -11.74 9.06 -15.60
C LYS A 129 -13.04 8.27 -15.69
N ASN A 130 -13.47 8.00 -16.93
CA ASN A 130 -14.64 7.19 -17.23
C ASN A 130 -14.22 5.86 -17.89
N PRO A 131 -13.71 4.89 -17.09
CA PRO A 131 -13.09 3.69 -17.62
C PRO A 131 -14.11 2.68 -18.18
N LEU A 132 -13.62 1.84 -19.10
CA LEU A 132 -14.21 0.61 -19.58
C LEU A 132 -13.22 -0.53 -19.27
N LEU A 133 -13.68 -1.56 -18.56
CA LEU A 133 -12.93 -2.80 -18.40
C LEU A 133 -13.23 -3.74 -19.57
N VAL A 134 -12.24 -4.49 -20.05
CA VAL A 134 -12.39 -5.41 -21.19
C VAL A 134 -11.92 -6.79 -20.79
N ALA A 135 -12.82 -7.78 -20.91
CA ALA A 135 -12.54 -9.18 -20.63
C ALA A 135 -11.97 -9.85 -21.89
N ALA A 136 -10.65 -9.86 -22.06
CA ALA A 136 -9.97 -10.53 -23.18
C ALA A 136 -9.35 -11.89 -22.79
N ASP A 137 -9.58 -12.40 -21.56
CA ASP A 137 -9.27 -13.78 -21.17
C ASP A 137 -10.39 -14.73 -21.63
N VAL A 138 -10.36 -15.09 -22.90
CA VAL A 138 -11.39 -15.93 -23.53
C VAL A 138 -11.33 -17.41 -23.13
N TYR A 139 -10.25 -17.83 -22.48
CA TYR A 139 -10.00 -19.23 -22.11
C TYR A 139 -10.59 -19.60 -20.75
N ARG A 140 -10.89 -18.59 -19.91
CA ARG A 140 -11.37 -18.80 -18.55
C ARG A 140 -12.67 -18.05 -18.29
N PRO A 141 -13.84 -18.71 -18.45
CA PRO A 141 -15.13 -18.09 -18.16
C PRO A 141 -15.22 -17.47 -16.76
N ALA A 142 -14.61 -18.12 -15.77
CA ALA A 142 -14.57 -17.60 -14.41
C ALA A 142 -13.80 -16.25 -14.28
N ALA A 143 -12.80 -15.98 -15.13
CA ALA A 143 -12.11 -14.70 -15.14
C ALA A 143 -13.00 -13.58 -15.71
N ILE A 144 -13.79 -13.88 -16.73
CA ILE A 144 -14.77 -12.95 -17.29
C ILE A 144 -15.81 -12.57 -16.22
N GLU A 145 -16.37 -13.56 -15.54
CA GLU A 145 -17.34 -13.32 -14.46
C GLU A 145 -16.71 -12.56 -13.30
N GLN A 146 -15.48 -12.89 -12.91
CA GLN A 146 -14.75 -12.15 -11.88
C GLN A 146 -14.61 -10.67 -12.27
N LEU A 147 -14.24 -10.36 -13.51
CA LEU A 147 -14.10 -8.98 -13.97
C LEU A 147 -15.45 -8.25 -13.97
N LYS A 148 -16.56 -8.92 -14.36
CA LYS A 148 -17.91 -8.37 -14.30
C LYS A 148 -18.31 -8.01 -12.86
N VAL A 149 -18.11 -8.92 -11.91
CA VAL A 149 -18.37 -8.67 -10.48
C VAL A 149 -17.56 -7.48 -9.95
N LEU A 150 -16.27 -7.41 -10.29
CA LEU A 150 -15.43 -6.28 -9.93
C LEU A 150 -15.93 -4.97 -10.54
N GLY A 151 -16.32 -4.99 -11.82
CA GLY A 151 -16.88 -3.84 -12.51
C GLY A 151 -18.18 -3.33 -11.86
N GLU A 152 -19.07 -4.24 -11.48
CA GLU A 152 -20.30 -3.92 -10.77
C GLU A 152 -20.04 -3.28 -9.41
N GLN A 153 -19.12 -3.83 -8.62
CA GLN A 153 -18.75 -3.31 -7.30
C GLN A 153 -18.22 -1.87 -7.33
N ILE A 154 -17.50 -1.50 -8.39
CA ILE A 154 -16.94 -0.15 -8.56
C ILE A 154 -17.78 0.75 -9.47
N GLY A 155 -18.88 0.24 -10.01
CA GLY A 155 -19.75 0.96 -10.96
C GLY A 155 -19.03 1.32 -12.26
N VAL A 156 -18.20 0.40 -12.79
CA VAL A 156 -17.49 0.53 -14.07
C VAL A 156 -18.00 -0.54 -15.03
N PRO A 157 -18.43 -0.19 -16.25
CA PRO A 157 -18.90 -1.18 -17.20
C PRO A 157 -17.79 -2.12 -17.66
N VAL A 158 -18.18 -3.36 -17.97
CA VAL A 158 -17.29 -4.38 -18.50
C VAL A 158 -17.76 -4.76 -19.90
N TYR A 159 -16.84 -4.71 -20.85
CA TYR A 159 -17.05 -5.20 -22.20
C TYR A 159 -16.60 -6.65 -22.32
N ALA A 160 -17.49 -7.53 -22.73
CA ALA A 160 -17.21 -8.95 -22.95
C ALA A 160 -18.02 -9.45 -24.14
N GLU A 161 -17.43 -10.35 -24.92
CA GLU A 161 -18.09 -11.07 -26.04
C GLU A 161 -17.95 -12.56 -25.76
N GLU A 162 -18.97 -13.17 -25.13
CA GLU A 162 -18.86 -14.55 -24.60
C GLU A 162 -18.73 -15.61 -25.72
N GLU A 163 -19.32 -15.37 -26.88
CA GLU A 163 -19.24 -16.27 -28.03
C GLU A 163 -17.96 -16.09 -28.85
N ASN A 164 -17.31 -14.93 -28.74
CA ASN A 164 -16.11 -14.62 -29.48
C ASN A 164 -14.88 -15.18 -28.78
N LYS A 165 -14.12 -16.01 -29.48
CA LYS A 165 -12.86 -16.61 -28.96
C LYS A 165 -11.60 -15.94 -29.50
N ASP A 166 -11.74 -14.80 -30.18
CA ASP A 166 -10.63 -14.01 -30.71
C ASP A 166 -10.37 -12.77 -29.82
N PRO A 167 -9.38 -12.83 -28.93
CA PRO A 167 -9.12 -11.74 -27.99
C PRO A 167 -8.65 -10.45 -28.69
N VAL A 168 -8.05 -10.57 -29.87
CA VAL A 168 -7.63 -9.41 -30.69
C VAL A 168 -8.85 -8.65 -31.21
N LYS A 169 -9.87 -9.37 -31.70
CA LYS A 169 -11.14 -8.75 -32.13
C LYS A 169 -11.86 -8.12 -30.96
N ILE A 170 -11.97 -8.83 -29.83
CA ILE A 170 -12.62 -8.32 -28.61
C ILE A 170 -11.96 -6.99 -28.19
N ALA A 171 -10.64 -6.96 -28.11
CA ALA A 171 -9.90 -5.76 -27.75
C ALA A 171 -10.16 -4.58 -28.72
N ARG A 172 -10.13 -4.83 -30.03
CA ARG A 172 -10.42 -3.83 -31.05
C ARG A 172 -11.85 -3.30 -30.99
N ASN A 173 -12.82 -4.21 -30.86
CA ASN A 173 -14.24 -3.88 -30.75
C ASN A 173 -14.53 -3.08 -29.46
N ALA A 174 -13.87 -3.44 -28.36
CA ALA A 174 -13.97 -2.72 -27.08
C ALA A 174 -13.47 -1.28 -27.18
N VAL A 175 -12.35 -1.02 -27.86
CA VAL A 175 -11.86 0.35 -28.09
C VAL A 175 -12.84 1.15 -28.93
N GLN A 176 -13.45 0.53 -29.96
CA GLN A 176 -14.49 1.20 -30.76
C GLN A 176 -15.76 1.45 -29.94
N HIS A 177 -16.17 0.48 -29.11
CA HIS A 177 -17.27 0.64 -28.17
C HIS A 177 -17.03 1.81 -27.20
N ALA A 178 -15.82 1.88 -26.63
CA ALA A 178 -15.44 2.97 -25.74
C ALA A 178 -15.63 4.35 -26.40
N ARG A 179 -15.21 4.50 -27.65
CA ARG A 179 -15.40 5.75 -28.43
C ARG A 179 -16.88 6.08 -28.62
N ASN A 180 -17.68 5.09 -28.99
CA ASN A 180 -19.10 5.27 -29.25
C ASN A 180 -19.91 5.66 -28.00
N TYR A 181 -19.47 5.20 -26.81
CA TYR A 181 -20.16 5.44 -25.53
C TYR A 181 -19.45 6.45 -24.64
N GLY A 182 -18.53 7.26 -25.19
CA GLY A 182 -17.88 8.35 -24.46
C GLY A 182 -17.01 7.90 -23.30
N ARG A 183 -16.39 6.70 -23.39
CA ARG A 183 -15.39 6.25 -22.43
C ARG A 183 -14.04 6.83 -22.80
N ASP A 184 -13.35 7.41 -21.84
CA ASP A 184 -12.07 8.06 -22.06
C ASP A 184 -10.86 7.17 -21.71
N LEU A 185 -11.15 5.98 -21.15
CA LEU A 185 -10.13 5.02 -20.74
C LEU A 185 -10.60 3.59 -20.98
N VAL A 186 -9.72 2.74 -21.50
CA VAL A 186 -9.96 1.29 -21.72
C VAL A 186 -8.86 0.52 -21.01
N ILE A 187 -9.23 -0.44 -20.17
CA ILE A 187 -8.28 -1.34 -19.49
C ILE A 187 -8.58 -2.76 -19.98
N ILE A 188 -7.63 -3.36 -20.69
CA ILE A 188 -7.76 -4.68 -21.30
C ILE A 188 -7.09 -5.72 -20.39
N ASP A 189 -7.92 -6.58 -19.78
CA ASP A 189 -7.45 -7.73 -18.99
C ASP A 189 -7.25 -8.93 -19.91
N THR A 190 -5.99 -9.36 -20.07
CA THR A 190 -5.63 -10.46 -20.96
C THR A 190 -5.52 -11.79 -20.25
N ALA A 191 -5.56 -12.87 -21.00
CA ALA A 191 -5.27 -14.20 -20.51
C ALA A 191 -3.87 -14.26 -19.89
N GLY A 192 -3.71 -15.18 -18.93
CA GLY A 192 -2.41 -15.58 -18.41
C GLY A 192 -2.33 -17.09 -18.38
N ARG A 193 -1.19 -17.64 -18.76
CA ARG A 193 -0.90 -19.07 -18.61
C ARG A 193 0.04 -19.32 -17.42
N LEU A 194 0.17 -20.55 -17.00
CA LEU A 194 1.01 -20.95 -15.87
C LEU A 194 2.51 -20.73 -16.13
N ALA A 195 2.90 -20.82 -17.40
CA ALA A 195 4.26 -20.59 -17.86
C ALA A 195 4.24 -19.75 -19.14
N ILE A 196 5.37 -19.15 -19.47
CA ILE A 196 5.55 -18.41 -20.71
C ILE A 196 5.61 -19.44 -21.85
N ASP A 197 4.79 -19.26 -22.86
CA ASP A 197 4.80 -20.01 -24.10
C ASP A 197 4.61 -19.10 -25.32
N GLU A 198 5.02 -19.59 -26.50
CA GLU A 198 4.99 -18.84 -27.75
C GLU A 198 3.58 -18.39 -28.15
N GLU A 199 2.56 -19.22 -27.90
CA GLU A 199 1.18 -18.92 -28.28
C GLU A 199 0.65 -17.74 -27.48
N MET A 200 0.85 -17.73 -26.15
CA MET A 200 0.45 -16.63 -25.28
C MET A 200 1.17 -15.34 -25.67
N MET A 201 2.48 -15.41 -25.91
CA MET A 201 3.27 -14.21 -26.25
C MET A 201 2.82 -13.61 -27.57
N ASN A 202 2.59 -14.44 -28.59
CA ASN A 202 2.07 -14.03 -29.90
C ASN A 202 0.66 -13.42 -29.80
N GLU A 203 -0.19 -13.96 -28.94
CA GLU A 203 -1.52 -13.41 -28.68
C GLU A 203 -1.44 -12.00 -28.09
N ILE A 204 -0.66 -11.82 -27.02
CA ILE A 204 -0.53 -10.51 -26.35
C ILE A 204 0.12 -9.49 -27.30
N GLU A 205 1.15 -9.88 -28.06
CA GLU A 205 1.74 -9.02 -29.10
C GLU A 205 0.71 -8.60 -30.17
N SER A 206 -0.14 -9.53 -30.59
CA SER A 206 -1.18 -9.26 -31.58
C SER A 206 -2.23 -8.29 -31.05
N ILE A 207 -2.64 -8.44 -29.77
CA ILE A 207 -3.51 -7.48 -29.08
C ILE A 207 -2.81 -6.12 -29.02
N LYS A 208 -1.55 -6.05 -28.54
CA LYS A 208 -0.78 -4.80 -28.46
C LYS A 208 -0.72 -4.07 -29.79
N LYS A 209 -0.39 -4.78 -30.88
CA LYS A 209 -0.36 -4.22 -32.25
C LYS A 209 -1.72 -3.73 -32.72
N ALA A 210 -2.79 -4.44 -32.37
CA ALA A 210 -4.15 -4.12 -32.81
C ALA A 210 -4.75 -2.88 -32.15
N VAL A 211 -4.43 -2.62 -30.88
CA VAL A 211 -5.01 -1.51 -30.09
C VAL A 211 -4.06 -0.36 -29.82
N ASN A 212 -2.77 -0.54 -30.08
CA ASN A 212 -1.70 0.46 -29.87
C ASN A 212 -1.85 1.16 -28.50
N PRO A 213 -1.68 0.44 -27.37
CA PRO A 213 -1.94 0.98 -26.04
C PRO A 213 -0.98 2.10 -25.69
N GLN A 214 -1.44 3.08 -24.91
CA GLN A 214 -0.61 4.13 -24.30
C GLN A 214 0.26 3.57 -23.19
N GLU A 215 -0.20 2.48 -22.54
CA GLU A 215 0.53 1.78 -21.49
C GLU A 215 0.33 0.27 -21.62
N THR A 216 1.43 -0.45 -21.68
CA THR A 216 1.46 -1.90 -21.50
C THR A 216 2.05 -2.18 -20.12
N LEU A 217 1.26 -2.71 -19.21
CA LEU A 217 1.66 -3.00 -17.83
C LEU A 217 1.93 -4.49 -17.65
N PHE A 218 3.11 -4.82 -17.17
CA PHE A 218 3.46 -6.17 -16.76
C PHE A 218 3.12 -6.37 -15.29
N VAL A 219 2.19 -7.27 -15.01
CA VAL A 219 1.70 -7.56 -13.66
C VAL A 219 2.36 -8.84 -13.16
N VAL A 220 3.00 -8.74 -12.01
CA VAL A 220 3.73 -9.84 -11.40
C VAL A 220 3.51 -9.91 -9.89
N ASP A 221 3.50 -11.12 -9.35
CA ASP A 221 3.39 -11.39 -7.92
C ASP A 221 4.75 -11.13 -7.25
N ALA A 222 4.81 -10.16 -6.33
CA ALA A 222 6.04 -9.82 -5.61
C ALA A 222 6.57 -10.97 -4.75
N MET A 223 5.69 -11.87 -4.30
CA MET A 223 6.07 -13.00 -3.44
C MET A 223 6.89 -14.08 -4.17
N THR A 224 6.90 -14.09 -5.51
CA THR A 224 7.67 -15.06 -6.30
C THR A 224 9.16 -14.74 -6.38
N GLY A 225 9.60 -13.62 -5.79
CA GLY A 225 11.01 -13.29 -5.63
C GLY A 225 11.78 -13.22 -6.97
N GLN A 226 12.83 -14.02 -7.13
CA GLN A 226 13.66 -14.01 -8.35
C GLN A 226 12.92 -14.51 -9.59
N ASP A 227 11.90 -15.37 -9.45
CA ASP A 227 11.08 -15.80 -10.60
C ASP A 227 10.30 -14.65 -11.20
N ALA A 228 9.85 -13.67 -10.38
CA ALA A 228 9.25 -12.44 -10.88
C ALA A 228 10.21 -11.67 -11.81
N VAL A 229 11.49 -11.63 -11.45
CA VAL A 229 12.53 -10.93 -12.23
C VAL A 229 12.81 -11.64 -13.54
N ASN A 230 12.93 -12.97 -13.52
CA ASN A 230 13.16 -13.78 -14.70
C ASN A 230 11.98 -13.66 -15.70
N THR A 231 10.76 -13.79 -15.17
CA THR A 231 9.54 -13.62 -15.96
C THR A 231 9.45 -12.21 -16.56
N ALA A 232 9.77 -11.18 -15.78
CA ALA A 232 9.79 -9.79 -16.26
C ALA A 232 10.76 -9.61 -17.44
N LYS A 233 11.93 -10.25 -17.37
CA LYS A 233 12.93 -10.19 -18.46
C LYS A 233 12.39 -10.78 -19.75
N GLU A 234 11.84 -11.99 -19.71
CA GLU A 234 11.28 -12.68 -20.88
C GLU A 234 10.12 -11.91 -21.49
N PHE A 235 9.18 -11.39 -20.66
CA PHE A 235 8.11 -10.53 -21.15
C PHE A 235 8.63 -9.23 -21.77
N ASN A 236 9.66 -8.61 -21.17
CA ASN A 236 10.22 -7.36 -21.70
C ASN A 236 10.89 -7.55 -23.06
N GLU A 237 11.61 -8.66 -23.26
CA GLU A 237 12.26 -8.97 -24.54
C GLU A 237 11.26 -9.09 -25.69
N ARG A 238 10.04 -9.57 -25.41
CA ARG A 238 8.99 -9.79 -26.42
C ARG A 238 8.02 -8.62 -26.56
N LEU A 239 7.58 -8.06 -25.43
CA LEU A 239 6.51 -7.06 -25.42
C LEU A 239 7.02 -5.63 -25.31
N ASP A 240 8.27 -5.42 -24.85
CA ASP A 240 8.76 -4.08 -24.52
C ASP A 240 7.70 -3.27 -23.76
N PHE A 241 7.29 -3.75 -22.57
CA PHE A 241 6.25 -3.13 -21.75
C PHE A 241 6.71 -1.79 -21.16
N ASP A 242 5.77 -0.92 -20.79
CA ASP A 242 6.06 0.44 -20.33
C ASP A 242 6.27 0.55 -18.82
N GLY A 243 5.83 -0.44 -18.07
CA GLY A 243 5.98 -0.45 -16.62
C GLY A 243 5.55 -1.74 -15.97
N VAL A 244 5.99 -1.90 -14.72
CA VAL A 244 5.72 -3.08 -13.89
C VAL A 244 4.72 -2.74 -12.80
N VAL A 245 3.85 -3.70 -12.52
CA VAL A 245 2.95 -3.71 -11.37
C VAL A 245 3.34 -4.85 -10.45
N LEU A 246 3.67 -4.54 -9.21
CA LEU A 246 3.91 -5.53 -8.18
C LEU A 246 2.64 -5.77 -7.38
N THR A 247 2.08 -6.96 -7.46
CA THR A 247 0.92 -7.37 -6.65
C THR A 247 1.36 -8.11 -5.41
N LYS A 248 0.47 -8.25 -4.43
CA LYS A 248 0.66 -8.99 -3.18
C LYS A 248 1.87 -8.54 -2.36
N LEU A 249 2.22 -7.26 -2.47
CA LEU A 249 3.38 -6.71 -1.77
C LEU A 249 3.19 -6.70 -0.25
N ASP A 250 1.96 -6.70 0.23
CA ASP A 250 1.58 -6.86 1.64
C ASP A 250 2.05 -8.21 2.24
N GLY A 251 2.04 -9.27 1.45
CA GLY A 251 2.56 -10.58 1.82
C GLY A 251 4.07 -10.75 1.62
N ASP A 252 4.72 -9.85 0.89
CA ASP A 252 6.17 -9.93 0.64
C ASP A 252 6.98 -9.37 1.81
N THR A 253 7.60 -10.27 2.56
CA THR A 253 8.49 -9.92 3.68
C THR A 253 9.94 -9.75 3.25
N ARG A 254 10.31 -10.16 2.03
CA ARG A 254 11.68 -10.16 1.49
C ARG A 254 11.98 -8.94 0.64
N GLY A 255 11.14 -8.61 -0.34
CA GLY A 255 11.29 -7.42 -1.18
C GLY A 255 12.23 -7.56 -2.36
N GLY A 256 12.73 -8.75 -2.65
CA GLY A 256 13.74 -8.98 -3.68
C GLY A 256 13.28 -8.61 -5.09
N ALA A 257 12.02 -8.88 -5.43
CA ALA A 257 11.44 -8.50 -6.71
C ALA A 257 11.46 -6.98 -6.92
N ALA A 258 11.01 -6.20 -5.92
CA ALA A 258 10.98 -4.74 -6.00
C ALA A 258 12.36 -4.12 -6.22
N LEU A 259 13.41 -4.71 -5.61
CA LEU A 259 14.78 -4.23 -5.72
C LEU A 259 15.48 -4.67 -7.02
N SER A 260 15.05 -5.80 -7.61
CA SER A 260 15.78 -6.42 -8.74
C SER A 260 15.16 -6.13 -10.09
N ILE A 261 13.83 -6.03 -10.20
CA ILE A 261 13.12 -5.95 -11.49
C ILE A 261 13.65 -4.78 -12.32
N ARG A 262 13.70 -3.57 -11.75
CA ARG A 262 14.14 -2.39 -12.49
C ARG A 262 15.57 -2.53 -13.02
N SER A 263 16.48 -3.04 -12.20
CA SER A 263 17.89 -3.19 -12.60
C SER A 263 18.08 -4.22 -13.70
N VAL A 264 17.20 -5.22 -13.78
CA VAL A 264 17.30 -6.30 -14.76
C VAL A 264 16.61 -5.95 -16.08
N VAL A 265 15.40 -5.35 -16.03
CA VAL A 265 14.61 -5.07 -17.23
C VAL A 265 14.66 -3.60 -17.67
N ASN A 266 15.26 -2.73 -16.88
CA ASN A 266 15.33 -1.28 -17.11
C ASN A 266 13.95 -0.62 -17.37
N LYS A 267 12.91 -1.15 -16.75
CA LYS A 267 11.54 -0.61 -16.80
C LYS A 267 11.09 -0.18 -15.41
N PRO A 268 10.35 0.94 -15.30
CA PRO A 268 9.92 1.44 -14.00
C PRO A 268 8.84 0.56 -13.37
N ILE A 269 8.86 0.45 -12.05
CA ILE A 269 7.71 0.01 -11.31
C ILE A 269 6.76 1.21 -11.20
N LYS A 270 5.50 1.05 -11.64
CA LYS A 270 4.52 2.14 -11.65
C LYS A 270 3.52 2.04 -10.50
N PHE A 271 3.11 0.82 -10.17
CA PHE A 271 2.09 0.57 -9.15
C PHE A 271 2.44 -0.62 -8.28
N VAL A 272 1.84 -0.63 -7.09
CA VAL A 272 1.88 -1.74 -6.15
C VAL A 272 0.48 -2.07 -5.63
N GLY A 273 0.19 -3.35 -5.52
CA GLY A 273 -0.98 -3.87 -4.81
C GLY A 273 -0.59 -4.19 -3.37
N THR A 274 -1.28 -3.57 -2.41
CA THR A 274 -0.96 -3.60 -0.99
C THR A 274 -2.03 -4.29 -0.13
N GLY A 275 -2.78 -5.20 -0.72
CA GLY A 275 -3.84 -5.95 -0.03
C GLY A 275 -4.94 -6.41 -1.00
N GLU A 276 -5.97 -7.05 -0.49
CA GLU A 276 -7.06 -7.62 -1.31
C GLU A 276 -8.15 -6.60 -1.69
N LYS A 277 -8.38 -5.57 -0.87
CA LYS A 277 -9.42 -4.56 -1.06
C LYS A 277 -9.23 -3.80 -2.37
N LEU A 278 -10.33 -3.31 -2.96
CA LEU A 278 -10.30 -2.59 -4.25
C LEU A 278 -9.60 -1.22 -4.19
N ASP A 279 -9.44 -0.66 -3.02
CA ASP A 279 -8.68 0.56 -2.75
C ASP A 279 -7.20 0.30 -2.40
N ALA A 280 -6.82 -0.98 -2.21
CA ALA A 280 -5.45 -1.37 -1.88
C ALA A 280 -4.53 -1.37 -3.10
N ILE A 281 -4.30 -0.19 -3.64
CA ILE A 281 -3.41 0.13 -4.77
C ILE A 281 -2.71 1.46 -4.47
N ASP A 282 -1.40 1.50 -4.65
CA ASP A 282 -0.61 2.72 -4.50
C ASP A 282 0.28 2.93 -5.73
N VAL A 283 0.59 4.20 -6.05
CA VAL A 283 1.67 4.53 -6.98
C VAL A 283 3.00 4.15 -6.34
N PHE A 284 3.90 3.59 -7.11
CA PHE A 284 5.22 3.21 -6.60
C PHE A 284 6.11 4.45 -6.42
N HIS A 285 6.49 4.73 -5.19
CA HIS A 285 7.40 5.81 -4.82
C HIS A 285 8.72 5.23 -4.29
N PRO A 286 9.82 5.27 -5.07
CA PRO A 286 11.10 4.68 -4.68
C PRO A 286 11.62 5.12 -3.31
N GLU A 287 11.59 6.42 -3.02
CA GLU A 287 12.05 6.97 -1.73
C GLU A 287 11.24 6.43 -0.55
N ARG A 288 9.90 6.41 -0.66
CA ARG A 288 9.03 5.86 0.39
C ARG A 288 9.26 4.36 0.60
N MET A 289 9.58 3.63 -0.48
CA MET A 289 9.94 2.21 -0.36
C MET A 289 11.29 2.02 0.32
N ALA A 290 12.27 2.88 0.05
CA ALA A 290 13.55 2.89 0.75
C ALA A 290 13.36 3.18 2.26
N ASP A 291 12.52 4.15 2.63
CA ASP A 291 12.14 4.44 4.01
C ASP A 291 11.53 3.20 4.71
N ARG A 292 10.59 2.52 4.04
CA ARG A 292 9.96 1.30 4.56
C ARG A 292 10.96 0.17 4.76
N ILE A 293 11.85 -0.05 3.78
CA ILE A 293 12.91 -1.07 3.83
C ILE A 293 13.88 -0.80 4.99
N LEU A 294 14.18 0.45 5.28
CA LEU A 294 15.07 0.84 6.39
C LEU A 294 14.34 0.95 7.75
N GLY A 295 13.05 0.65 7.80
CA GLY A 295 12.26 0.74 9.03
C GLY A 295 12.06 2.18 9.53
N MET A 296 12.24 3.17 8.66
CA MET A 296 12.04 4.59 8.96
C MET A 296 10.57 5.01 8.93
N GLY A 297 9.68 4.10 8.51
CA GLY A 297 8.25 4.36 8.33
C GLY A 297 7.95 5.07 7.01
N ASP A 298 6.67 5.38 6.80
CA ASP A 298 6.20 6.11 5.62
C ASP A 298 5.16 7.14 6.05
N ILE A 299 5.65 8.21 6.67
CA ILE A 299 4.81 9.28 7.21
C ILE A 299 4.03 9.99 6.08
N VAL A 300 4.62 10.12 4.89
CA VAL A 300 3.98 10.82 3.77
C VAL A 300 2.74 10.05 3.32
N SER A 301 2.87 8.74 3.08
CA SER A 301 1.70 7.90 2.73
C SER A 301 0.64 7.87 3.84
N LEU A 302 1.06 7.88 5.10
CA LEU A 302 0.13 7.95 6.24
C LEU A 302 -0.66 9.26 6.22
N VAL A 303 0.02 10.39 6.01
CA VAL A 303 -0.63 11.72 5.93
C VAL A 303 -1.54 11.81 4.71
N GLU A 304 -1.11 11.32 3.55
CA GLU A 304 -1.94 11.30 2.33
C GLU A 304 -3.23 10.46 2.55
N LYS A 305 -3.11 9.25 3.10
CA LYS A 305 -4.28 8.42 3.45
C LYS A 305 -5.20 9.10 4.47
N ALA A 306 -4.62 9.77 5.46
CA ALA A 306 -5.40 10.55 6.42
C ALA A 306 -6.13 11.72 5.75
N GLN A 307 -5.48 12.43 4.83
CA GLN A 307 -6.08 13.55 4.09
C GLN A 307 -7.19 13.10 3.13
N GLU A 308 -7.04 11.97 2.46
CA GLU A 308 -8.08 11.40 1.58
C GLU A 308 -9.39 11.06 2.31
N GLN A 309 -9.29 10.71 3.60
CA GLN A 309 -10.43 10.38 4.44
C GLN A 309 -10.92 11.56 5.30
N TYR A 310 -10.23 12.72 5.20
CA TYR A 310 -10.50 13.88 6.03
C TYR A 310 -11.67 14.69 5.46
N ASP A 311 -12.82 14.59 6.12
CA ASP A 311 -13.96 15.48 5.90
C ASP A 311 -13.82 16.71 6.79
N GLU A 312 -13.51 17.84 6.19
CA GLU A 312 -13.29 19.10 6.91
C GLU A 312 -14.55 19.58 7.65
N GLU A 313 -15.73 19.36 7.09
CA GLU A 313 -17.00 19.73 7.73
C GLU A 313 -17.28 18.84 8.95
N GLU A 314 -17.05 17.54 8.81
CA GLU A 314 -17.22 16.57 9.90
C GLU A 314 -16.22 16.83 11.03
N ALA A 315 -14.96 17.12 10.69
CA ALA A 315 -13.93 17.49 11.67
C ALA A 315 -14.27 18.79 12.42
N ARG A 316 -14.76 19.83 11.73
CA ARG A 316 -15.22 21.07 12.37
C ARG A 316 -16.45 20.86 13.25
N ARG A 317 -17.38 19.99 12.83
CA ARG A 317 -18.56 19.61 13.61
C ARG A 317 -18.14 18.87 14.88
N LEU A 318 -17.24 17.90 14.76
CA LEU A 318 -16.69 17.14 15.88
C LEU A 318 -15.96 18.05 16.88
N GLN A 319 -15.11 18.97 16.40
CA GLN A 319 -14.41 19.93 17.23
C GLN A 319 -15.38 20.81 18.04
N LYS A 320 -16.48 21.28 17.42
CA LYS A 320 -17.52 22.03 18.10
C LYS A 320 -18.23 21.20 19.17
N LYS A 321 -18.51 19.91 18.91
CA LYS A 321 -19.13 18.99 19.89
C LYS A 321 -18.20 18.72 21.06
N ILE A 322 -16.91 18.48 20.82
CA ILE A 322 -15.91 18.28 21.87
C ILE A 322 -15.80 19.51 22.77
N ALA A 323 -15.72 20.70 22.17
CA ALA A 323 -15.66 21.97 22.89
C ALA A 323 -16.90 22.20 23.81
N LYS A 324 -18.08 21.73 23.35
CA LYS A 324 -19.34 21.80 24.12
C LYS A 324 -19.57 20.62 25.07
N ASN A 325 -18.60 19.69 25.20
CA ASN A 325 -18.73 18.45 25.96
C ASN A 325 -19.91 17.56 25.50
N GLN A 326 -20.19 17.55 24.20
CA GLN A 326 -21.29 16.83 23.56
C GLN A 326 -20.79 15.64 22.73
N PHE A 327 -19.55 15.17 22.94
CA PHE A 327 -19.00 13.99 22.30
C PHE A 327 -19.71 12.75 22.83
N ASP A 328 -20.33 11.95 21.94
CA ASP A 328 -21.17 10.80 22.26
C ASP A 328 -20.69 9.51 21.56
N PHE A 329 -21.39 8.38 21.79
CA PHE A 329 -21.04 7.11 21.16
C PHE A 329 -21.30 7.06 19.65
N ASN A 330 -22.16 7.92 19.09
CA ASN A 330 -22.33 8.02 17.65
C ASN A 330 -21.08 8.65 17.03
N ASP A 331 -20.55 9.71 17.66
CA ASP A 331 -19.30 10.34 17.21
C ASP A 331 -18.11 9.35 17.34
N PHE A 332 -18.05 8.61 18.44
CA PHE A 332 -17.03 7.60 18.67
C PHE A 332 -17.10 6.46 17.63
N TYR A 333 -18.28 5.99 17.31
CA TYR A 333 -18.53 4.99 16.28
C TYR A 333 -18.08 5.51 14.88
N THR A 334 -18.42 6.76 14.55
CA THR A 334 -18.00 7.40 13.31
C THR A 334 -16.48 7.45 13.20
N GLN A 335 -15.79 7.80 14.29
CA GLN A 335 -14.32 7.80 14.32
C GLN A 335 -13.71 6.40 14.08
N ILE A 336 -14.31 5.35 14.69
CA ILE A 336 -13.88 3.96 14.43
C ILE A 336 -14.08 3.62 12.96
N GLN A 337 -15.21 3.99 12.35
CA GLN A 337 -15.44 3.72 10.92
C GLN A 337 -14.45 4.47 10.02
N GLN A 338 -14.08 5.70 10.35
CA GLN A 338 -13.06 6.46 9.62
C GLN A 338 -11.69 5.78 9.69
N VAL A 339 -11.27 5.33 10.88
CA VAL A 339 -10.01 4.59 11.05
C VAL A 339 -10.02 3.29 10.24
N LYS A 340 -11.13 2.55 10.24
CA LYS A 340 -11.27 1.32 9.44
C LYS A 340 -11.20 1.57 7.92
N LYS A 341 -11.69 2.72 7.46
CA LYS A 341 -11.61 3.14 6.05
C LYS A 341 -10.18 3.48 5.62
N MET A 342 -9.32 3.92 6.53
CA MET A 342 -7.90 4.21 6.23
C MET A 342 -7.06 2.96 5.91
N GLY A 343 -7.60 1.77 6.14
CA GLY A 343 -6.95 0.49 5.89
C GLY A 343 -6.70 -0.33 7.15
N ASN A 344 -5.85 -1.36 7.04
CA ASN A 344 -5.51 -2.23 8.17
C ASN A 344 -4.71 -1.42 9.22
N LEU A 345 -5.11 -1.52 10.49
CA LEU A 345 -4.43 -0.84 11.61
C LEU A 345 -2.96 -1.20 11.75
N LYS A 346 -2.61 -2.45 11.45
CA LYS A 346 -1.24 -2.96 11.48
C LYS A 346 -0.37 -2.24 10.43
N ASP A 347 -0.94 -2.03 9.24
CA ASP A 347 -0.27 -1.32 8.15
C ASP A 347 -0.09 0.17 8.48
N LEU A 348 -1.14 0.82 9.01
CA LEU A 348 -1.07 2.22 9.44
C LEU A 348 -0.03 2.42 10.55
N ALA A 349 0.02 1.52 11.52
CA ALA A 349 0.97 1.56 12.60
C ALA A 349 2.42 1.32 12.12
N SER A 350 2.61 0.48 11.09
CA SER A 350 3.93 0.25 10.48
C SER A 350 4.50 1.47 9.76
N MET A 351 3.62 2.41 9.35
CA MET A 351 4.04 3.67 8.72
C MET A 351 4.58 4.69 9.73
N ILE A 352 4.37 4.49 11.03
CA ILE A 352 4.87 5.38 12.08
C ILE A 352 6.25 4.92 12.56
N PRO A 353 7.31 5.76 12.46
CA PRO A 353 8.64 5.41 12.91
C PRO A 353 8.67 5.00 14.39
N GLY A 354 9.24 3.84 14.69
CA GLY A 354 9.44 3.34 16.07
C GLY A 354 8.20 2.74 16.74
N VAL A 355 6.99 2.92 16.19
CA VAL A 355 5.74 2.38 16.75
C VAL A 355 5.43 0.99 16.19
N GLY A 356 5.74 0.74 14.93
CA GLY A 356 5.47 -0.53 14.27
C GLY A 356 6.04 -1.75 14.99
N ARG A 357 7.15 -1.59 15.72
CA ARG A 357 7.78 -2.66 16.52
C ARG A 357 7.04 -2.98 17.82
N GLN A 358 6.50 -1.96 18.48
CA GLN A 358 5.79 -2.13 19.76
C GLN A 358 4.39 -2.73 19.56
N ILE A 359 3.84 -2.60 18.35
CA ILE A 359 2.52 -3.10 17.99
C ILE A 359 2.59 -4.51 17.37
N LYS A 360 3.76 -4.97 16.91
CA LYS A 360 3.94 -6.34 16.37
C LYS A 360 3.53 -7.44 17.37
N ASP A 361 3.82 -7.21 18.66
CA ASP A 361 3.51 -8.16 19.74
C ASP A 361 2.08 -8.02 20.26
N LEU A 362 1.34 -6.98 19.81
CA LEU A 362 -0.07 -6.84 20.07
C LEU A 362 -0.86 -7.43 18.91
N ASP A 363 -1.62 -8.46 19.19
CA ASP A 363 -2.52 -9.10 18.22
C ASP A 363 -3.70 -8.16 17.91
N ILE A 364 -3.38 -7.03 17.22
CA ILE A 364 -4.37 -6.08 16.76
C ILE A 364 -4.90 -6.61 15.43
N ASP A 365 -5.87 -7.51 15.52
CA ASP A 365 -6.64 -7.97 14.38
C ASP A 365 -7.63 -6.88 13.94
N ASP A 366 -8.01 -6.87 12.65
CA ASP A 366 -9.15 -6.08 12.14
C ASP A 366 -10.43 -6.38 12.94
N ASP A 367 -10.47 -7.51 13.63
CA ASP A 367 -11.53 -7.93 14.55
C ASP A 367 -11.53 -7.20 15.89
N ALA A 368 -10.45 -6.49 16.26
CA ALA A 368 -10.36 -5.78 17.55
C ALA A 368 -11.51 -4.77 17.77
N PHE A 369 -12.06 -4.21 16.70
CA PHE A 369 -13.20 -3.30 16.77
C PHE A 369 -14.55 -3.99 16.70
N LYS A 370 -14.64 -5.29 16.30
CA LYS A 370 -15.95 -5.97 16.16
C LYS A 370 -16.75 -5.99 17.48
N GLY A 371 -16.08 -6.30 18.58
CA GLY A 371 -16.70 -6.29 19.90
C GLY A 371 -17.21 -4.90 20.30
N ILE A 372 -16.40 -3.87 20.09
CA ILE A 372 -16.75 -2.47 20.36
C ILE A 372 -17.95 -2.03 19.51
N GLU A 373 -17.93 -2.32 18.21
CA GLU A 373 -19.04 -2.02 17.31
C GLU A 373 -20.33 -2.73 17.72
N ALA A 374 -20.25 -4.02 18.09
CA ALA A 374 -21.38 -4.80 18.53
C ALA A 374 -22.01 -4.20 19.80
N ILE A 375 -21.19 -3.78 20.76
CA ILE A 375 -21.63 -3.11 21.99
C ILE A 375 -22.35 -1.81 21.64
N ILE A 376 -21.75 -0.93 20.82
CA ILE A 376 -22.34 0.37 20.44
C ILE A 376 -23.65 0.17 19.66
N ARG A 377 -23.70 -0.79 18.74
CA ARG A 377 -24.93 -1.11 17.97
C ARG A 377 -26.05 -1.67 18.85
N SER A 378 -25.72 -2.33 19.94
CA SER A 378 -26.68 -2.85 20.91
C SER A 378 -27.25 -1.79 21.87
N MET A 379 -26.67 -0.58 21.85
CA MET A 379 -27.20 0.57 22.59
C MET A 379 -28.38 1.19 21.83
N THR A 380 -29.38 1.69 22.57
CA THR A 380 -30.44 2.52 21.99
C THR A 380 -29.91 3.88 21.55
N PRO A 381 -30.60 4.61 20.63
CA PRO A 381 -30.19 5.97 20.25
C PRO A 381 -30.02 6.92 21.43
N GLN A 382 -30.86 6.80 22.47
CA GLN A 382 -30.73 7.62 23.68
C GLN A 382 -29.49 7.27 24.51
N GLU A 383 -29.14 5.99 24.60
CA GLU A 383 -27.93 5.54 25.31
C GLU A 383 -26.65 5.92 24.58
N ARG A 384 -26.66 5.91 23.25
CA ARG A 384 -25.54 6.40 22.43
C ARG A 384 -25.34 7.91 22.58
N GLY A 385 -26.42 8.69 22.57
CA GLY A 385 -26.37 10.14 22.72
C GLY A 385 -26.11 10.63 24.16
N ASN A 386 -26.48 9.82 25.15
CA ASN A 386 -26.27 10.14 26.58
C ASN A 386 -25.79 8.90 27.36
N PRO A 387 -24.47 8.64 27.35
CA PRO A 387 -23.90 7.48 28.05
C PRO A 387 -24.13 7.42 29.54
N ASP A 388 -24.39 8.55 30.18
CA ASP A 388 -24.58 8.65 31.66
C ASP A 388 -25.85 7.95 32.14
N ILE A 389 -26.80 7.65 31.24
CA ILE A 389 -28.03 6.90 31.59
C ILE A 389 -27.81 5.38 31.64
N ILE A 390 -26.63 4.87 31.27
CA ILE A 390 -26.36 3.43 31.18
C ILE A 390 -26.07 2.85 32.57
N ASN A 391 -27.12 2.39 33.22
CA ASN A 391 -27.09 1.72 34.54
C ASN A 391 -26.79 0.21 34.41
N GLY A 392 -26.72 -0.50 35.54
CA GLY A 392 -26.38 -1.93 35.61
C GLY A 392 -27.31 -2.84 34.77
N SER A 393 -28.63 -2.60 34.78
CA SER A 393 -29.58 -3.40 34.00
C SER A 393 -29.43 -3.17 32.50
N ARG A 394 -29.15 -1.93 32.10
CA ARG A 394 -28.86 -1.60 30.69
C ARG A 394 -27.54 -2.20 30.23
N ARG A 395 -26.50 -2.21 31.05
CA ARG A 395 -25.21 -2.88 30.74
C ARG A 395 -25.42 -4.39 30.51
N ALA A 396 -26.21 -5.05 31.36
CA ALA A 396 -26.52 -6.47 31.19
C ALA A 396 -27.30 -6.73 29.87
N ARG A 397 -28.25 -5.85 29.50
CA ARG A 397 -29.00 -5.95 28.26
C ARG A 397 -28.09 -5.72 27.01
N ILE A 398 -27.25 -4.70 27.10
CA ILE A 398 -26.27 -4.38 26.01
C ILE A 398 -25.30 -5.55 25.82
N ALA A 399 -24.76 -6.10 26.90
CA ALA A 399 -23.87 -7.25 26.86
C ALA A 399 -24.52 -8.47 26.19
N ARG A 400 -25.78 -8.79 26.56
CA ARG A 400 -26.54 -9.88 25.95
C ARG A 400 -26.82 -9.64 24.47
N GLY A 401 -27.16 -8.40 24.07
CA GLY A 401 -27.46 -8.03 22.69
C GLY A 401 -26.23 -8.00 21.78
N SER A 402 -25.06 -7.72 22.33
CA SER A 402 -23.79 -7.68 21.58
C SER A 402 -23.04 -9.01 21.55
N GLY A 403 -23.50 -10.01 22.32
CA GLY A 403 -22.74 -11.26 22.47
C GLY A 403 -21.44 -11.10 23.28
N THR A 404 -21.32 -10.02 24.08
CA THR A 404 -20.15 -9.71 24.89
C THR A 404 -20.46 -9.85 26.38
N THR A 405 -19.46 -9.68 27.24
CA THR A 405 -19.60 -9.72 28.69
C THR A 405 -19.93 -8.34 29.29
N VAL A 406 -20.53 -8.30 30.48
CA VAL A 406 -20.74 -7.04 31.20
C VAL A 406 -19.42 -6.35 31.54
N GLN A 407 -18.33 -7.10 31.68
CA GLN A 407 -17.00 -6.57 31.93
C GLN A 407 -16.49 -5.78 30.73
N GLU A 408 -16.63 -6.31 29.48
CA GLU A 408 -16.26 -5.63 28.24
C GLU A 408 -17.08 -4.35 28.03
N VAL A 409 -18.38 -4.38 28.32
CA VAL A 409 -19.22 -3.17 28.29
C VAL A 409 -18.71 -2.12 29.30
N ASN A 410 -18.37 -2.52 30.54
CA ASN A 410 -17.80 -1.61 31.54
C ASN A 410 -16.45 -1.04 31.11
N GLN A 411 -15.61 -1.86 30.50
CA GLN A 411 -14.30 -1.44 29.99
C GLN A 411 -14.46 -0.40 28.87
N LEU A 412 -15.38 -0.63 27.94
CA LEU A 412 -15.67 0.33 26.86
C LEU A 412 -16.18 1.67 27.41
N LEU A 413 -17.11 1.65 28.37
CA LEU A 413 -17.62 2.87 29.00
C LEU A 413 -16.50 3.65 29.69
N LYS A 414 -15.60 2.96 30.40
CA LYS A 414 -14.43 3.59 31.03
C LYS A 414 -13.47 4.20 30.01
N GLN A 415 -13.12 3.46 28.97
CA GLN A 415 -12.25 3.96 27.89
C GLN A 415 -12.87 5.16 27.17
N PHE A 416 -14.18 5.13 26.94
CA PHE A 416 -14.90 6.25 26.35
C PHE A 416 -14.80 7.50 27.21
N ASP A 417 -15.02 7.38 28.53
CA ASP A 417 -14.91 8.50 29.47
C ASP A 417 -13.47 9.07 29.55
N GLU A 418 -12.48 8.21 29.52
CA GLU A 418 -11.07 8.62 29.49
C GLU A 418 -10.74 9.38 28.18
N THR A 419 -11.22 8.88 27.04
CA THR A 419 -11.08 9.52 25.74
C THR A 419 -11.76 10.89 25.71
N ARG A 420 -12.99 10.99 26.22
CA ARG A 420 -13.74 12.26 26.34
C ARG A 420 -12.99 13.29 27.20
N LYS A 421 -12.40 12.87 28.31
CA LYS A 421 -11.58 13.72 29.19
C LYS A 421 -10.31 14.21 28.47
N MET A 422 -9.61 13.33 27.78
CA MET A 422 -8.39 13.65 27.04
C MET A 422 -8.67 14.65 25.91
N MET A 423 -9.71 14.44 25.11
CA MET A 423 -10.12 15.35 24.05
C MET A 423 -10.48 16.74 24.57
N ARG A 424 -11.18 16.80 25.71
CA ARG A 424 -11.49 18.07 26.37
C ARG A 424 -10.25 18.83 26.83
N MET A 425 -9.24 18.14 27.37
CA MET A 425 -7.99 18.77 27.76
C MET A 425 -7.22 19.34 26.55
N MET A 426 -7.31 18.70 25.41
CA MET A 426 -6.68 19.19 24.18
C MET A 426 -7.34 20.45 23.61
N THR A 427 -8.68 20.55 23.69
CA THR A 427 -9.45 21.68 23.13
C THR A 427 -9.51 22.92 24.03
N THR A 428 -9.42 22.76 25.36
CA THR A 428 -9.54 23.86 26.32
C THR A 428 -8.24 24.60 26.66
N GLY A 429 -7.18 24.42 25.84
CA GLY A 429 -5.89 25.14 26.07
C GLY A 429 -5.03 24.58 27.19
N GLY A 430 -5.46 23.51 27.87
CA GLY A 430 -4.71 22.83 28.93
C GLY A 430 -3.36 22.29 28.45
N ALA A 431 -3.24 21.91 27.18
CA ALA A 431 -1.97 21.50 26.60
C ALA A 431 -0.93 22.65 26.56
N ARG A 432 -1.34 23.89 26.31
CA ARG A 432 -0.45 25.06 26.37
C ARG A 432 0.01 25.39 27.78
N GLN A 433 -0.87 25.19 28.79
CA GLN A 433 -0.48 25.39 30.21
C GLN A 433 0.39 24.25 30.74
N ALA A 434 0.14 23.00 30.34
CA ALA A 434 0.96 21.84 30.72
C ALA A 434 2.40 21.97 30.12
N MET A 435 2.53 22.36 28.85
CA MET A 435 3.84 22.65 28.23
C MET A 435 4.55 23.85 28.88
N ARG A 436 3.85 24.90 29.29
CA ARG A 436 4.45 26.02 30.02
C ARG A 436 4.90 25.61 31.43
N LYS A 437 4.17 24.75 32.14
CA LYS A 437 4.61 24.22 33.44
C LYS A 437 5.79 23.27 33.32
N ALA A 438 5.86 22.44 32.30
CA ALA A 438 6.98 21.55 32.03
C ALA A 438 8.27 22.33 31.66
N ARG A 439 8.15 23.44 30.89
CA ARG A 439 9.27 24.34 30.57
C ARG A 439 9.78 25.20 31.78
N ARG A 440 8.97 25.41 32.81
CA ARG A 440 9.40 26.13 34.04
C ARG A 440 10.02 25.22 35.09
N ARG A 441 10.02 23.89 34.90
CA ARG A 441 10.63 22.89 35.79
C ARG A 441 11.93 22.31 35.23
N ARG A 442 12.39 22.78 34.08
CA ARG A 442 13.76 22.63 33.56
C ARG A 442 14.47 23.99 33.59
#